data_1dc0b29255425a969ef0ae1afdb5688c
#
_entry.id   1dc0b29255425a969ef0ae1afdb5688c
#
_cell.length_a   1.000
_cell.length_b   1.000
_cell.length_c   1.000
_cell.angle_alpha   90.00
_cell.angle_beta   90.00
_cell.angle_gamma   90.00
#
_symmetry.space_group_name_H-M   'P 1'
#
loop_
_entity.id
_entity.type
_entity.pdbx_description
1 polymer ?
#
loop_
_entity_poly.entity_id
_entity_poly.type
_entity_poly.pdbx_seq_one_letter_code
_entity_poly.pdbx_strand_id
1 'polypeptide(L)'
;MQKKYERIIAWVHQEIESGALSRGDKLPSENELVERFEVSRQTVRRAMEELTEKNVVEGRRGSGTYVTANTRRLTGKEIRVAVMLTYVDTYIFPSIIKGIESVLSREGCTLQIAMTDNAVEKERMLLREFIHTQSVNGIIAETVKSALPNPNMELYREIEKLGIPVLFVNNYYKELSIPHISMDDRSAGYLAAKHLTECGHTRIGGIFKADDGQGHLRYAGYTDALMEQEIKIRGDQVIWIDSEELRTMEEESAKFVKRLKGCTACVCYNDETAYKLVNILSKAGRRVPEDISIVGIDNSGVAKFCPVPLTSVENPVEELGRTAAESIVGKILRNENMETQEFMPKLVMRSSVQVIHEI
;
A
#
# COMPACT_ATOMS: atom_id res chain seq x y z
N MET A 1 12.40 -49.57 3.03
CA MET A 1 13.76 -49.18 2.60
C MET A 1 13.63 -47.93 1.72
N GLN A 2 14.20 -46.81 2.11
CA GLN A 2 14.17 -45.57 1.35
C GLN A 2 14.98 -45.77 0.05
N LYS A 3 14.42 -45.37 -1.09
CA LYS A 3 15.08 -45.54 -2.39
C LYS A 3 16.29 -44.61 -2.48
N LYS A 4 17.40 -45.05 -3.09
CA LYS A 4 18.68 -44.32 -3.11
C LYS A 4 18.56 -42.90 -3.71
N TYR A 5 17.69 -42.67 -4.69
CA TYR A 5 17.47 -41.33 -5.27
C TYR A 5 16.71 -40.37 -4.31
N GLU A 6 15.84 -40.92 -3.43
CA GLU A 6 15.13 -40.14 -2.41
C GLU A 6 16.07 -39.50 -1.39
N ARG A 7 17.23 -40.11 -1.12
CA ARG A 7 18.27 -39.55 -0.25
C ARG A 7 18.88 -38.27 -0.85
N ILE A 8 19.08 -38.24 -2.18
CA ILE A 8 19.62 -37.07 -2.86
C ILE A 8 18.56 -35.94 -2.83
N ILE A 9 17.30 -36.26 -3.10
CA ILE A 9 16.19 -35.30 -3.04
C ILE A 9 16.10 -34.73 -1.62
N ALA A 10 16.08 -35.57 -0.60
CA ALA A 10 16.02 -35.15 0.81
C ALA A 10 17.20 -34.25 1.19
N TRP A 11 18.43 -34.59 0.73
CA TRP A 11 19.58 -33.74 0.96
C TRP A 11 19.47 -32.38 0.28
N VAL A 12 19.07 -32.31 -1.00
CA VAL A 12 18.84 -31.03 -1.70
C VAL A 12 17.83 -30.18 -0.92
N HIS A 13 16.73 -30.77 -0.47
CA HIS A 13 15.73 -30.08 0.34
C HIS A 13 16.33 -29.57 1.65
N GLN A 14 17.11 -30.36 2.35
CA GLN A 14 17.74 -30.00 3.62
C GLN A 14 18.75 -28.84 3.44
N GLU A 15 19.58 -28.88 2.39
CA GLU A 15 20.56 -27.79 2.10
C GLU A 15 19.82 -26.47 1.74
N ILE A 16 18.71 -26.59 1.03
CA ILE A 16 17.86 -25.43 0.73
C ILE A 16 17.15 -24.95 2.02
N GLU A 17 16.64 -25.82 2.88
CA GLU A 17 15.98 -25.49 4.16
C GLU A 17 16.92 -24.84 5.17
N SER A 18 18.17 -25.30 5.22
CA SER A 18 19.21 -24.75 6.10
C SER A 18 19.76 -23.39 5.59
N GLY A 19 19.44 -23.01 4.34
CA GLY A 19 20.00 -21.82 3.70
C GLY A 19 21.40 -22.01 3.11
N ALA A 20 21.95 -23.23 3.13
CA ALA A 20 23.24 -23.55 2.53
C ALA A 20 23.18 -23.51 0.99
N LEU A 21 22.01 -23.73 0.42
CA LEU A 21 21.70 -23.52 -1.00
C LEU A 21 20.52 -22.55 -1.13
N SER A 22 20.71 -21.46 -1.85
CA SER A 22 19.72 -20.43 -2.14
C SER A 22 19.30 -20.46 -3.61
N ARG A 23 18.18 -19.79 -3.95
CA ARG A 23 17.75 -19.64 -5.35
C ARG A 23 18.87 -18.99 -6.19
N GLY A 24 19.20 -19.66 -7.29
CA GLY A 24 20.29 -19.24 -8.19
C GLY A 24 21.62 -19.91 -7.90
N ASP A 25 21.77 -20.58 -6.77
CA ASP A 25 22.98 -21.34 -6.46
C ASP A 25 23.07 -22.59 -7.33
N LYS A 26 24.31 -22.92 -7.68
CA LYS A 26 24.62 -24.08 -8.49
C LYS A 26 24.71 -25.33 -7.59
N LEU A 27 24.01 -26.39 -7.96
CA LEU A 27 24.16 -27.69 -7.31
C LEU A 27 25.51 -28.31 -7.67
N PRO A 28 26.05 -29.19 -6.83
CA PRO A 28 27.15 -30.07 -7.21
C PRO A 28 26.85 -30.80 -8.51
N SER A 29 27.88 -31.06 -9.30
CA SER A 29 27.75 -31.79 -10.54
C SER A 29 27.27 -33.23 -10.33
N GLU A 30 26.72 -33.86 -11.39
CA GLU A 30 26.32 -35.28 -11.32
C GLU A 30 27.44 -36.19 -10.79
N ASN A 31 28.71 -35.90 -11.15
CA ASN A 31 29.84 -36.68 -10.71
C ASN A 31 30.11 -36.53 -9.20
N GLU A 32 30.07 -35.28 -8.69
CA GLU A 32 30.23 -35.01 -7.25
C GLU A 32 29.10 -35.64 -6.43
N LEU A 33 27.84 -35.63 -6.97
CA LEU A 33 26.72 -36.32 -6.31
C LEU A 33 26.85 -37.84 -6.34
N VAL A 34 27.39 -38.42 -7.42
CA VAL A 34 27.71 -39.86 -7.50
C VAL A 34 28.69 -40.25 -6.42
N GLU A 35 29.78 -39.49 -6.24
CA GLU A 35 30.81 -39.72 -5.21
C GLU A 35 30.26 -39.52 -3.81
N ARG A 36 29.55 -38.41 -3.56
CA ARG A 36 29.03 -38.05 -2.24
C ARG A 36 28.02 -39.08 -1.70
N PHE A 37 27.13 -39.58 -2.56
CA PHE A 37 26.04 -40.49 -2.16
C PHE A 37 26.33 -41.96 -2.44
N GLU A 38 27.46 -42.30 -3.06
CA GLU A 38 27.86 -43.65 -3.47
C GLU A 38 26.76 -44.36 -4.28
N VAL A 39 26.27 -43.68 -5.32
CA VAL A 39 25.17 -44.15 -6.17
C VAL A 39 25.56 -44.12 -7.66
N SER A 40 24.77 -44.80 -8.50
CA SER A 40 24.97 -44.75 -9.96
C SER A 40 24.57 -43.39 -10.52
N ARG A 41 25.16 -42.97 -11.66
CA ARG A 41 24.76 -41.78 -12.44
C ARG A 41 23.28 -41.79 -12.77
N GLN A 42 22.71 -42.97 -13.08
CA GLN A 42 21.30 -43.11 -13.37
C GLN A 42 20.40 -42.74 -12.16
N THR A 43 20.86 -43.07 -10.95
CA THR A 43 20.18 -42.71 -9.70
C THR A 43 20.21 -41.20 -9.47
N VAL A 44 21.34 -40.53 -9.77
CA VAL A 44 21.46 -39.07 -9.68
C VAL A 44 20.55 -38.40 -10.71
N ARG A 45 20.57 -38.85 -11.96
CA ARG A 45 19.70 -38.28 -13.02
C ARG A 45 18.23 -38.38 -12.66
N ARG A 46 17.79 -39.54 -12.14
CA ARG A 46 16.40 -39.69 -11.68
C ARG A 46 16.04 -38.69 -10.58
N ALA A 47 16.95 -38.45 -9.64
CA ALA A 47 16.74 -37.46 -8.60
C ALA A 47 16.64 -36.03 -9.20
N MET A 48 17.51 -35.69 -10.15
CA MET A 48 17.49 -34.40 -10.84
C MET A 48 16.23 -34.21 -11.71
N GLU A 49 15.79 -35.26 -12.40
CA GLU A 49 14.52 -35.24 -13.16
C GLU A 49 13.33 -34.93 -12.25
N GLU A 50 13.21 -35.64 -11.11
CA GLU A 50 12.12 -35.44 -10.16
C GLU A 50 12.17 -34.03 -9.52
N LEU A 51 13.37 -33.52 -9.18
CA LEU A 51 13.55 -32.17 -8.69
C LEU A 51 13.19 -31.11 -9.74
N THR A 52 13.48 -31.39 -11.02
CA THR A 52 13.14 -30.50 -12.13
C THR A 52 11.63 -30.50 -12.41
N GLU A 53 10.97 -31.67 -12.40
CA GLU A 53 9.52 -31.78 -12.53
C GLU A 53 8.78 -31.03 -11.43
N LYS A 54 9.33 -31.03 -10.22
CA LYS A 54 8.80 -30.27 -9.07
C LYS A 54 9.23 -28.79 -9.06
N ASN A 55 9.92 -28.31 -10.10
CA ASN A 55 10.45 -26.94 -10.20
C ASN A 55 11.35 -26.55 -9.01
N VAL A 56 12.06 -27.50 -8.43
CA VAL A 56 13.04 -27.27 -7.35
C VAL A 56 14.37 -26.81 -7.93
N VAL A 57 14.73 -27.36 -9.09
CA VAL A 57 15.97 -27.05 -9.80
C VAL A 57 15.71 -26.89 -11.30
N GLU A 58 16.61 -26.18 -11.99
CA GLU A 58 16.61 -26.07 -13.46
C GLU A 58 18.00 -26.42 -14.02
N GLY A 59 18.00 -27.17 -15.12
CA GLY A 59 19.24 -27.45 -15.87
C GLY A 59 19.53 -26.33 -16.88
N ARG A 60 20.70 -25.70 -16.78
CA ARG A 60 21.18 -24.73 -17.76
C ARG A 60 22.23 -25.39 -18.65
N ARG A 61 21.93 -25.50 -19.95
CA ARG A 61 22.73 -26.22 -20.94
C ARG A 61 24.21 -25.76 -20.91
N GLY A 62 25.14 -26.67 -20.64
CA GLY A 62 26.58 -26.38 -20.56
C GLY A 62 27.04 -25.69 -19.28
N SER A 63 26.15 -25.33 -18.37
CA SER A 63 26.49 -24.61 -17.15
C SER A 63 26.25 -25.38 -15.86
N GLY A 64 25.29 -26.31 -15.84
CA GLY A 64 24.96 -27.14 -14.68
C GLY A 64 23.50 -27.03 -14.24
N THR A 65 23.19 -27.53 -13.03
CA THR A 65 21.87 -27.49 -12.43
C THR A 65 21.84 -26.44 -11.32
N TYR A 66 20.79 -25.61 -11.31
CA TYR A 66 20.66 -24.47 -10.40
C TYR A 66 19.37 -24.58 -9.60
N VAL A 67 19.38 -24.09 -8.36
CA VAL A 67 18.20 -24.03 -7.50
C VAL A 67 17.23 -22.97 -8.04
N THR A 68 15.98 -23.38 -8.32
CA THR A 68 14.90 -22.49 -8.74
C THR A 68 13.89 -22.26 -7.63
N ALA A 69 13.76 -23.26 -6.73
CA ALA A 69 12.76 -23.25 -5.68
C ALA A 69 13.16 -22.34 -4.52
N ASN A 70 12.15 -21.68 -4.00
CA ASN A 70 12.23 -21.10 -2.67
C ASN A 70 12.19 -22.20 -1.61
N THR A 71 13.02 -22.06 -0.59
CA THR A 71 13.18 -22.97 0.55
C THR A 71 11.85 -23.47 1.14
N ARG A 72 10.84 -22.60 1.17
CA ARG A 72 9.55 -22.88 1.81
C ARG A 72 8.52 -23.61 0.94
N ARG A 73 8.63 -23.58 -0.39
CA ARG A 73 7.84 -24.44 -1.29
C ARG A 73 8.15 -25.93 -1.11
N LEU A 74 9.35 -26.26 -0.60
CA LEU A 74 9.83 -27.63 -0.43
C LEU A 74 9.36 -28.27 0.87
N THR A 75 9.09 -27.45 1.91
CA THR A 75 8.60 -27.92 3.21
C THR A 75 7.11 -28.21 3.23
N GLY A 76 6.38 -27.92 2.15
CA GLY A 76 4.92 -27.99 2.10
C GLY A 76 4.21 -26.97 2.99
N LYS A 77 4.95 -26.04 3.60
CA LYS A 77 4.35 -24.95 4.38
C LYS A 77 3.90 -23.84 3.46
N GLU A 78 2.61 -23.62 3.42
CA GLU A 78 1.96 -22.50 2.75
C GLU A 78 2.52 -21.18 3.29
N ILE A 79 2.99 -20.29 2.39
CA ILE A 79 3.41 -18.95 2.77
C ILE A 79 2.18 -18.07 2.75
N ARG A 80 1.85 -17.50 3.91
CA ARG A 80 0.67 -16.68 4.09
C ARG A 80 1.08 -15.25 4.43
N VAL A 81 0.61 -14.28 3.64
CA VAL A 81 0.79 -12.85 3.87
C VAL A 81 -0.54 -12.27 4.32
N ALA A 82 -0.57 -11.71 5.54
CA ALA A 82 -1.72 -10.93 5.99
C ALA A 82 -1.70 -9.55 5.35
N VAL A 83 -2.86 -9.13 4.84
CA VAL A 83 -3.10 -7.78 4.34
C VAL A 83 -4.17 -7.16 5.22
N MET A 84 -3.74 -6.28 6.12
CA MET A 84 -4.57 -5.61 7.10
C MET A 84 -4.86 -4.19 6.62
N LEU A 85 -6.11 -3.92 6.24
CA LEU A 85 -6.57 -2.64 5.69
C LEU A 85 -7.69 -2.05 6.54
N THR A 86 -7.89 -0.73 6.44
CA THR A 86 -9.01 -0.07 7.11
C THR A 86 -10.34 -0.48 6.50
N TYR A 87 -10.43 -0.57 5.18
CA TYR A 87 -11.59 -1.08 4.42
C TYR A 87 -11.11 -2.01 3.31
N VAL A 88 -11.98 -2.79 2.69
CA VAL A 88 -11.60 -3.77 1.66
C VAL A 88 -12.43 -3.69 0.38
N ASP A 89 -13.66 -3.24 0.45
CA ASP A 89 -14.68 -3.32 -0.60
C ASP A 89 -15.04 -1.98 -1.23
N THR A 90 -14.50 -0.88 -0.72
CA THR A 90 -14.86 0.47 -1.13
C THR A 90 -13.65 1.31 -1.56
N TYR A 91 -13.90 2.39 -2.27
CA TYR A 91 -12.99 3.46 -2.61
C TYR A 91 -11.72 2.98 -3.36
N ILE A 92 -10.51 3.16 -2.78
CA ILE A 92 -9.22 2.80 -3.39
C ILE A 92 -8.76 1.38 -3.04
N PHE A 93 -9.33 0.78 -1.98
CA PHE A 93 -8.83 -0.47 -1.39
C PHE A 93 -8.90 -1.68 -2.33
N PRO A 94 -9.95 -1.87 -3.16
CA PRO A 94 -9.98 -2.96 -4.13
C PRO A 94 -8.81 -2.93 -5.10
N SER A 95 -8.33 -1.74 -5.48
CA SER A 95 -7.19 -1.59 -6.38
C SER A 95 -5.86 -1.92 -5.68
N ILE A 96 -5.70 -1.54 -4.41
CA ILE A 96 -4.54 -1.93 -3.60
C ILE A 96 -4.49 -3.47 -3.48
N ILE A 97 -5.62 -4.09 -3.10
CA ILE A 97 -5.73 -5.56 -2.96
C ILE A 97 -5.41 -6.25 -4.28
N LYS A 98 -5.92 -5.74 -5.40
CA LYS A 98 -5.63 -6.29 -6.74
C LYS A 98 -4.13 -6.25 -7.05
N GLY A 99 -3.46 -5.13 -6.75
CA GLY A 99 -2.00 -5.01 -6.89
C GLY A 99 -1.27 -6.05 -6.07
N ILE A 100 -1.61 -6.19 -4.78
CA ILE A 100 -1.03 -7.17 -3.86
C ILE A 100 -1.28 -8.60 -4.35
N GLU A 101 -2.52 -8.94 -4.66
CA GLU A 101 -2.93 -10.29 -5.09
C GLU A 101 -2.17 -10.74 -6.34
N SER A 102 -2.00 -9.84 -7.32
CA SER A 102 -1.29 -10.14 -8.57
C SER A 102 0.15 -10.65 -8.35
N VAL A 103 0.82 -10.17 -7.29
CA VAL A 103 2.17 -10.61 -6.92
C VAL A 103 2.12 -11.87 -6.09
N LEU A 104 1.28 -11.91 -5.04
CA LEU A 104 1.20 -13.06 -4.13
C LEU A 104 0.81 -14.34 -4.88
N SER A 105 -0.17 -14.25 -5.78
CA SER A 105 -0.60 -15.36 -6.63
C SER A 105 0.54 -15.86 -7.54
N ARG A 106 1.24 -14.94 -8.20
CA ARG A 106 2.41 -15.28 -9.06
C ARG A 106 3.53 -15.98 -8.27
N GLU A 107 3.78 -15.55 -7.05
CA GLU A 107 4.82 -16.11 -6.17
C GLU A 107 4.34 -17.35 -5.37
N GLY A 108 3.09 -17.76 -5.55
CA GLY A 108 2.49 -18.91 -4.85
C GLY A 108 2.34 -18.69 -3.35
N CYS A 109 2.10 -17.45 -2.95
CA CYS A 109 1.79 -17.07 -1.58
C CYS A 109 0.28 -16.92 -1.40
N THR A 110 -0.23 -17.26 -0.22
CA THR A 110 -1.64 -17.10 0.11
C THR A 110 -1.88 -15.72 0.70
N LEU A 111 -2.89 -15.04 0.16
CA LEU A 111 -3.41 -13.77 0.69
C LEU A 111 -4.40 -14.05 1.82
N GLN A 112 -4.15 -13.49 3.02
CA GLN A 112 -5.12 -13.41 4.11
C GLN A 112 -5.54 -11.97 4.31
N ILE A 113 -6.80 -11.64 4.02
CA ILE A 113 -7.34 -10.28 4.23
C ILE A 113 -7.86 -10.14 5.66
N ALA A 114 -7.53 -9.03 6.29
CA ALA A 114 -8.02 -8.62 7.60
C ALA A 114 -8.47 -7.15 7.55
N MET A 115 -9.60 -6.81 8.15
CA MET A 115 -10.18 -5.49 8.12
C MET A 115 -10.25 -4.88 9.52
N THR A 116 -9.71 -3.67 9.66
CA THR A 116 -9.70 -2.95 10.95
C THR A 116 -10.89 -2.01 11.13
N ASP A 117 -11.65 -1.67 10.08
CA ASP A 117 -12.71 -0.65 10.10
C ASP A 117 -12.24 0.70 10.69
N ASN A 118 -10.96 1.01 10.51
CA ASN A 118 -10.29 2.17 11.10
C ASN A 118 -10.45 2.26 12.65
N ALA A 119 -10.56 1.10 13.33
CA ALA A 119 -10.77 0.97 14.76
C ALA A 119 -9.53 0.39 15.47
N VAL A 120 -8.96 1.14 16.42
CA VAL A 120 -7.76 0.78 17.19
C VAL A 120 -7.90 -0.57 17.90
N GLU A 121 -9.09 -0.90 18.41
CA GLU A 121 -9.33 -2.18 19.07
C GLU A 121 -9.36 -3.36 18.09
N LYS A 122 -9.87 -3.17 16.87
CA LYS A 122 -9.82 -4.23 15.84
C LYS A 122 -8.39 -4.48 15.38
N GLU A 123 -7.62 -3.42 15.16
CA GLU A 123 -6.18 -3.52 14.89
C GLU A 123 -5.48 -4.32 16.00
N ARG A 124 -5.75 -3.98 17.29
CA ARG A 124 -5.19 -4.69 18.44
C ARG A 124 -5.53 -6.18 18.45
N MET A 125 -6.78 -6.52 18.19
CA MET A 125 -7.23 -7.91 18.13
C MET A 125 -6.50 -8.71 17.06
N LEU A 126 -6.37 -8.17 15.85
CA LEU A 126 -5.68 -8.80 14.73
C LEU A 126 -4.17 -8.98 15.01
N LEU A 127 -3.50 -7.94 15.52
CA LEU A 127 -2.08 -8.02 15.87
C LEU A 127 -1.82 -9.07 16.95
N ARG A 128 -2.66 -9.15 18.00
CA ARG A 128 -2.57 -10.20 19.02
C ARG A 128 -2.82 -11.60 18.49
N GLU A 129 -3.76 -11.75 17.56
CA GLU A 129 -4.00 -13.01 16.88
C GLU A 129 -2.75 -13.45 16.11
N PHE A 130 -2.15 -12.56 15.33
CA PHE A 130 -0.92 -12.89 14.59
C PHE A 130 0.25 -13.25 15.49
N ILE A 131 0.42 -12.55 16.63
CA ILE A 131 1.44 -12.85 17.64
C ILE A 131 1.20 -14.25 18.24
N HIS A 132 -0.04 -14.53 18.66
CA HIS A 132 -0.38 -15.77 19.35
C HIS A 132 -0.31 -16.99 18.42
N THR A 133 -0.85 -16.87 17.21
CA THR A 133 -0.97 -18.00 16.28
C THR A 133 0.27 -18.20 15.42
N GLN A 134 1.05 -17.13 15.19
CA GLN A 134 2.16 -17.09 14.22
C GLN A 134 1.75 -17.69 12.85
N SER A 135 0.47 -17.47 12.47
CA SER A 135 -0.16 -18.09 11.31
C SER A 135 0.25 -17.44 9.99
N VAL A 136 0.96 -16.30 10.03
CA VAL A 136 1.37 -15.53 8.88
C VAL A 136 2.89 -15.40 8.78
N ASN A 137 3.40 -15.26 7.58
CA ASN A 137 4.83 -15.14 7.30
C ASN A 137 5.28 -13.70 7.04
N GLY A 138 4.31 -12.78 6.89
CA GLY A 138 4.52 -11.35 6.74
C GLY A 138 3.21 -10.60 6.78
N ILE A 139 3.28 -9.30 7.06
CA ILE A 139 2.11 -8.43 7.20
C ILE A 139 2.31 -7.18 6.34
N ILE A 140 1.36 -6.92 5.43
CA ILE A 140 1.20 -5.62 4.78
C ILE A 140 0.05 -4.93 5.51
N ALA A 141 0.29 -3.77 6.12
CA ALA A 141 -0.69 -3.10 6.95
C ALA A 141 -0.93 -1.66 6.51
N GLU A 142 -2.18 -1.27 6.42
CA GLU A 142 -2.57 0.13 6.50
C GLU A 142 -2.83 0.49 7.97
N THR A 143 -2.36 1.64 8.38
CA THR A 143 -2.45 2.09 9.77
C THR A 143 -3.83 2.66 10.12
N VAL A 144 -4.18 2.57 11.39
CA VAL A 144 -5.46 3.07 11.92
C VAL A 144 -5.23 4.41 12.61
N LYS A 145 -5.97 5.46 12.20
CA LYS A 145 -5.93 6.80 12.81
C LYS A 145 -4.49 7.29 13.06
N SER A 146 -3.68 7.26 12.01
CA SER A 146 -2.20 7.40 12.06
C SER A 146 -1.69 8.76 12.57
N ALA A 147 -2.57 9.77 12.70
CA ALA A 147 -2.23 11.06 13.30
C ALA A 147 -2.46 11.12 14.81
N LEU A 148 -3.07 10.09 15.40
CA LEU A 148 -3.38 10.05 16.83
C LEU A 148 -2.44 9.08 17.56
N PRO A 149 -2.16 9.31 18.86
CA PRO A 149 -1.43 8.34 19.65
C PRO A 149 -2.09 6.96 19.61
N ASN A 150 -1.36 5.95 19.16
CA ASN A 150 -1.88 4.60 19.05
C ASN A 150 -1.25 3.67 20.09
N PRO A 151 -2.03 3.00 20.96
CA PRO A 151 -1.52 2.12 22.00
C PRO A 151 -1.00 0.78 21.47
N ASN A 152 -1.10 0.51 20.16
CA ASN A 152 -0.71 -0.77 19.57
C ASN A 152 0.75 -0.81 19.07
N MET A 153 1.53 0.27 19.24
CA MET A 153 2.91 0.34 18.76
C MET A 153 3.79 -0.80 19.26
N GLU A 154 3.63 -1.21 20.53
CA GLU A 154 4.41 -2.32 21.09
C GLU A 154 4.07 -3.66 20.45
N LEU A 155 2.83 -3.87 19.97
CA LEU A 155 2.45 -5.11 19.29
C LEU A 155 3.16 -5.24 17.93
N TYR A 156 3.34 -4.15 17.20
CA TYR A 156 4.15 -4.15 15.97
C TYR A 156 5.60 -4.51 16.26
N ARG A 157 6.22 -3.93 17.31
CA ARG A 157 7.58 -4.27 17.71
C ARG A 157 7.71 -5.73 18.17
N GLU A 158 6.69 -6.27 18.81
CA GLU A 158 6.63 -7.69 19.21
C GLU A 158 6.59 -8.60 17.98
N ILE A 159 5.79 -8.28 16.96
CA ILE A 159 5.71 -9.01 15.69
C ILE A 159 7.08 -9.03 14.98
N GLU A 160 7.77 -7.88 14.93
CA GLU A 160 9.12 -7.80 14.36
C GLU A 160 10.13 -8.67 15.13
N LYS A 161 10.06 -8.70 16.48
CA LYS A 161 10.90 -9.58 17.32
C LYS A 161 10.64 -11.06 17.08
N LEU A 162 9.44 -11.45 16.69
CA LEU A 162 9.10 -12.81 16.27
C LEU A 162 9.63 -13.17 14.86
N GLY A 163 10.29 -12.21 14.18
CA GLY A 163 10.83 -12.41 12.84
C GLY A 163 9.78 -12.38 11.75
N ILE A 164 8.58 -11.85 12.02
CA ILE A 164 7.54 -11.65 11.04
C ILE A 164 7.72 -10.23 10.45
N PRO A 165 8.12 -10.09 9.17
CA PRO A 165 8.29 -8.79 8.57
C PRO A 165 6.96 -8.05 8.45
N VAL A 166 6.99 -6.75 8.73
CA VAL A 166 5.86 -5.82 8.57
C VAL A 166 6.25 -4.74 7.57
N LEU A 167 5.32 -4.39 6.70
CA LEU A 167 5.44 -3.29 5.74
C LEU A 167 4.14 -2.48 5.77
N PHE A 168 4.26 -1.16 5.89
CA PHE A 168 3.09 -0.31 5.77
C PHE A 168 2.77 0.02 4.30
N VAL A 169 1.49 0.16 4.00
CA VAL A 169 1.01 0.56 2.68
C VAL A 169 0.03 1.72 2.80
N ASN A 170 0.07 2.64 1.85
CA ASN A 170 -0.80 3.82 1.75
C ASN A 170 -0.52 4.88 2.83
N ASN A 171 -0.46 4.52 4.11
CA ASN A 171 -0.03 5.40 5.21
C ASN A 171 0.83 4.63 6.23
N TYR A 172 1.39 5.32 7.23
CA TYR A 172 2.35 4.73 8.17
C TYR A 172 2.31 5.43 9.54
N TYR A 173 2.81 4.74 10.58
CA TYR A 173 3.07 5.33 11.89
C TYR A 173 4.49 5.89 11.95
N LYS A 174 4.63 7.20 12.18
CA LYS A 174 5.93 7.88 12.27
C LYS A 174 6.80 7.41 13.45
N GLU A 175 6.18 6.85 14.48
CA GLU A 175 6.81 6.35 15.70
C GLU A 175 7.45 4.95 15.52
N LEU A 176 7.25 4.31 14.38
CA LEU A 176 7.82 3.01 14.04
C LEU A 176 8.79 3.14 12.88
N SER A 177 9.95 2.47 13.00
CA SER A 177 10.94 2.38 11.90
C SER A 177 10.59 1.27 10.90
N ILE A 178 9.30 1.01 10.69
CA ILE A 178 8.80 0.03 9.72
C ILE A 178 8.75 0.70 8.35
N PRO A 179 9.31 0.07 7.29
CA PRO A 179 9.26 0.59 5.93
C PRO A 179 7.82 0.75 5.45
N HIS A 180 7.60 1.71 4.55
CA HIS A 180 6.29 1.93 3.94
C HIS A 180 6.36 2.17 2.44
N ILE A 181 5.27 1.83 1.78
CA ILE A 181 5.03 2.13 0.37
C ILE A 181 3.80 3.04 0.31
N SER A 182 4.00 4.30 -0.05
CA SER A 182 2.96 5.32 -0.03
C SER A 182 3.09 6.30 -1.20
N MET A 183 2.12 7.18 -1.35
CA MET A 183 2.28 8.38 -2.18
C MET A 183 2.97 9.48 -1.33
N ASP A 184 3.69 10.40 -1.97
CA ASP A 184 4.10 11.65 -1.33
C ASP A 184 2.87 12.56 -1.16
N ASP A 185 2.25 12.43 0.02
CA ASP A 185 1.03 13.16 0.37
C ASP A 185 1.25 14.68 0.50
N ARG A 186 2.45 15.12 0.87
CA ARG A 186 2.78 16.55 0.91
C ARG A 186 2.80 17.13 -0.50
N SER A 187 3.47 16.47 -1.41
CA SER A 187 3.46 16.85 -2.83
C SER A 187 2.05 16.78 -3.44
N ALA A 188 1.21 15.83 -3.00
CA ALA A 188 -0.18 15.76 -3.47
C ALA A 188 -1.00 17.00 -3.05
N GLY A 189 -0.91 17.39 -1.78
CA GLY A 189 -1.56 18.62 -1.28
C GLY A 189 -1.04 19.88 -1.97
N TYR A 190 0.28 19.94 -2.21
CA TYR A 190 0.92 21.04 -2.95
C TYR A 190 0.41 21.13 -4.39
N LEU A 191 0.39 20.04 -5.14
CA LEU A 191 -0.09 20.03 -6.53
C LEU A 191 -1.57 20.43 -6.64
N ALA A 192 -2.40 19.96 -5.71
CA ALA A 192 -3.82 20.32 -5.68
C ALA A 192 -4.03 21.83 -5.47
N ALA A 193 -3.32 22.43 -4.52
CA ALA A 193 -3.42 23.86 -4.23
C ALA A 193 -2.76 24.71 -5.31
N LYS A 194 -1.57 24.32 -5.79
CA LYS A 194 -0.85 25.01 -6.86
C LYS A 194 -1.68 25.12 -8.12
N HIS A 195 -2.35 24.05 -8.53
CA HIS A 195 -3.23 24.11 -9.70
C HIS A 195 -4.33 25.19 -9.56
N LEU A 196 -4.92 25.32 -8.37
CA LEU A 196 -5.92 26.35 -8.11
C LEU A 196 -5.33 27.77 -8.17
N THR A 197 -4.11 27.96 -7.63
CA THR A 197 -3.43 29.27 -7.72
C THR A 197 -3.07 29.63 -9.16
N GLU A 198 -2.60 28.67 -9.95
CA GLU A 198 -2.32 28.83 -11.39
C GLU A 198 -3.59 29.15 -12.20
N CYS A 199 -4.77 28.69 -11.73
CA CYS A 199 -6.07 29.06 -12.29
C CYS A 199 -6.60 30.45 -11.80
N GLY A 200 -5.80 31.23 -11.07
CA GLY A 200 -6.13 32.58 -10.60
C GLY A 200 -6.89 32.64 -9.28
N HIS A 201 -7.08 31.52 -8.59
CA HIS A 201 -7.77 31.51 -7.29
C HIS A 201 -6.86 32.04 -6.17
N THR A 202 -7.38 33.04 -5.40
CA THR A 202 -6.69 33.61 -4.23
C THR A 202 -7.44 33.38 -2.92
N ARG A 203 -8.69 32.90 -2.97
CA ARG A 203 -9.51 32.55 -1.80
C ARG A 203 -9.80 31.05 -1.82
N ILE A 204 -8.83 30.29 -1.37
CA ILE A 204 -8.83 28.84 -1.45
C ILE A 204 -9.05 28.27 -0.05
N GLY A 205 -10.14 27.55 0.14
CA GLY A 205 -10.41 26.79 1.35
C GLY A 205 -9.80 25.39 1.30
N GLY A 206 -9.84 24.68 2.42
CA GLY A 206 -9.37 23.30 2.49
C GLY A 206 -10.21 22.47 3.45
N ILE A 207 -10.37 21.19 3.13
CA ILE A 207 -10.97 20.18 4.02
C ILE A 207 -9.96 19.06 4.18
N PHE A 208 -9.45 18.84 5.39
CA PHE A 208 -8.42 17.87 5.68
C PHE A 208 -8.82 16.94 6.82
N LYS A 209 -8.22 15.74 6.86
CA LYS A 209 -8.53 14.73 7.85
C LYS A 209 -7.61 14.85 9.07
N ALA A 210 -8.21 14.99 10.25
CA ALA A 210 -7.48 15.27 11.49
C ALA A 210 -6.88 14.02 12.13
N ASP A 211 -7.54 12.87 11.99
CA ASP A 211 -7.14 11.60 12.59
C ASP A 211 -6.22 10.75 11.70
N ASP A 212 -5.78 11.28 10.55
CA ASP A 212 -4.96 10.61 9.56
C ASP A 212 -3.70 11.41 9.21
N GLY A 213 -2.52 10.78 9.26
CA GLY A 213 -1.24 11.41 8.93
C GLY A 213 -1.19 11.98 7.50
N GLN A 214 -1.86 11.32 6.56
CA GLN A 214 -2.01 11.84 5.19
C GLN A 214 -2.70 13.21 5.17
N GLY A 215 -3.75 13.40 5.99
CA GLY A 215 -4.46 14.67 6.07
C GLY A 215 -3.56 15.82 6.51
N HIS A 216 -2.65 15.57 7.46
CA HIS A 216 -1.67 16.56 7.93
C HIS A 216 -0.62 16.87 6.86
N LEU A 217 -0.14 15.85 6.12
CA LEU A 217 0.82 16.04 5.04
C LEU A 217 0.21 16.79 3.86
N ARG A 218 -1.01 16.42 3.44
CA ARG A 218 -1.77 17.13 2.38
C ARG A 218 -2.04 18.59 2.75
N TYR A 219 -2.37 18.85 4.02
CA TYR A 219 -2.50 20.22 4.53
C TYR A 219 -1.16 20.98 4.46
N ALA A 220 -0.04 20.36 4.85
CA ALA A 220 1.27 20.99 4.77
C ALA A 220 1.60 21.39 3.31
N GLY A 221 1.38 20.49 2.33
CA GLY A 221 1.57 20.83 0.92
C GLY A 221 0.63 21.93 0.42
N TYR A 222 -0.64 21.90 0.84
CA TYR A 222 -1.58 22.99 0.56
C TYR A 222 -1.06 24.35 1.08
N THR A 223 -0.54 24.39 2.30
CA THR A 223 0.01 25.61 2.87
C THR A 223 1.27 26.07 2.15
N ASP A 224 2.16 25.16 1.77
CA ASP A 224 3.36 25.45 0.99
C ASP A 224 3.01 26.18 -0.33
N ALA A 225 2.04 25.67 -1.08
CA ALA A 225 1.62 26.25 -2.35
C ALA A 225 1.00 27.65 -2.20
N LEU A 226 0.20 27.88 -1.14
CA LEU A 226 -0.36 29.19 -0.86
C LEU A 226 0.71 30.20 -0.43
N MET A 227 1.66 29.76 0.41
CA MET A 227 2.75 30.61 0.88
C MET A 227 3.69 31.03 -0.27
N GLU A 228 3.98 30.13 -1.20
CA GLU A 228 4.78 30.42 -2.40
C GLU A 228 4.16 31.55 -3.24
N GLN A 229 2.83 31.64 -3.27
CA GLN A 229 2.08 32.66 -3.99
C GLN A 229 1.66 33.86 -3.11
N GLU A 230 2.21 33.97 -1.91
CA GLU A 230 1.90 35.00 -0.93
C GLU A 230 0.39 35.09 -0.58
N ILE A 231 -0.34 34.00 -0.77
CA ILE A 231 -1.79 33.92 -0.48
C ILE A 231 -1.97 33.64 1.00
N LYS A 232 -2.78 34.50 1.66
CA LYS A 232 -3.05 34.39 3.09
C LYS A 232 -3.87 33.12 3.40
N ILE A 233 -3.31 32.26 4.25
CA ILE A 233 -4.03 31.10 4.80
C ILE A 233 -5.03 31.59 5.86
N ARG A 234 -6.29 31.28 5.64
CA ARG A 234 -7.38 31.68 6.55
C ARG A 234 -7.86 30.47 7.33
N GLY A 235 -7.51 30.36 8.60
CA GLY A 235 -7.88 29.24 9.46
C GLY A 235 -9.40 29.05 9.61
N ASP A 236 -10.21 30.09 9.41
CA ASP A 236 -11.66 29.99 9.35
C ASP A 236 -12.20 29.29 8.07
N GLN A 237 -11.37 29.15 7.04
CA GLN A 237 -11.68 28.48 5.76
C GLN A 237 -11.00 27.11 5.63
N VAL A 238 -10.19 26.71 6.62
CA VAL A 238 -9.62 25.36 6.71
C VAL A 238 -10.48 24.52 7.67
N ILE A 239 -11.05 23.45 7.18
CA ILE A 239 -11.96 22.58 7.91
C ILE A 239 -11.23 21.27 8.20
N TRP A 240 -11.10 20.94 9.46
CA TRP A 240 -10.62 19.63 9.90
C TRP A 240 -11.83 18.74 10.19
N ILE A 241 -11.81 17.52 9.66
CA ILE A 241 -12.80 16.47 9.88
C ILE A 241 -12.08 15.22 10.37
N ASP A 242 -12.74 14.38 11.13
CA ASP A 242 -12.28 13.04 11.43
C ASP A 242 -13.01 11.98 10.58
N SER A 243 -12.71 10.71 10.81
CA SER A 243 -13.31 9.59 10.08
C SER A 243 -14.84 9.49 10.30
N GLU A 244 -15.35 9.86 11.47
CA GLU A 244 -16.79 9.84 11.76
C GLU A 244 -17.50 11.03 11.12
N GLU A 245 -16.93 12.24 11.25
CA GLU A 245 -17.45 13.44 10.58
C GLU A 245 -17.47 13.29 9.04
N LEU A 246 -16.51 12.55 8.46
CA LEU A 246 -16.56 12.24 7.02
C LEU A 246 -17.81 11.42 6.67
N ARG A 247 -18.21 10.46 7.51
CA ARG A 247 -19.41 9.64 7.27
C ARG A 247 -20.68 10.48 7.28
N THR A 248 -20.79 11.39 8.23
CA THR A 248 -21.99 12.25 8.46
C THR A 248 -21.88 13.63 7.81
N MET A 249 -20.89 13.85 6.94
CA MET A 249 -20.58 15.16 6.37
C MET A 249 -21.78 15.86 5.70
N GLU A 250 -22.65 15.11 5.03
CA GLU A 250 -23.84 15.66 4.37
C GLU A 250 -24.92 16.08 5.38
N GLU A 251 -25.00 15.47 6.55
CA GLU A 251 -25.92 15.83 7.63
C GLU A 251 -25.52 17.15 8.27
N GLU A 252 -24.21 17.44 8.34
CA GLU A 252 -23.65 18.69 8.86
C GLU A 252 -23.39 19.74 7.77
N SER A 253 -24.07 19.67 6.65
CA SER A 253 -23.87 20.48 5.45
C SER A 253 -23.74 22.00 5.71
N ALA A 254 -24.50 22.55 6.67
CA ALA A 254 -24.46 23.96 7.02
C ALA A 254 -23.08 24.46 7.49
N LYS A 255 -22.31 23.60 8.18
CA LYS A 255 -20.93 23.88 8.62
C LYS A 255 -20.03 24.19 7.42
N PHE A 256 -20.07 23.33 6.39
CA PHE A 256 -19.23 23.45 5.19
C PHE A 256 -19.63 24.64 4.34
N VAL A 257 -20.91 24.85 4.07
CA VAL A 257 -21.43 26.01 3.33
C VAL A 257 -21.03 27.31 3.99
N LYS A 258 -21.16 27.42 5.33
CA LYS A 258 -20.79 28.63 6.09
C LYS A 258 -19.29 28.91 6.03
N ARG A 259 -18.45 27.88 6.28
CA ARG A 259 -16.99 28.01 6.32
C ARG A 259 -16.40 28.37 4.95
N LEU A 260 -16.97 27.84 3.86
CA LEU A 260 -16.53 28.09 2.49
C LEU A 260 -17.24 29.26 1.79
N LYS A 261 -18.05 30.04 2.52
CA LYS A 261 -18.85 31.13 1.90
C LYS A 261 -18.02 32.14 1.10
N GLY A 262 -16.82 32.45 1.52
CA GLY A 262 -15.94 33.43 0.84
C GLY A 262 -14.92 32.77 -0.11
N CYS A 263 -14.89 31.46 -0.23
CA CYS A 263 -13.92 30.76 -1.07
C CYS A 263 -14.40 30.67 -2.52
N THR A 264 -13.47 30.83 -3.46
CA THR A 264 -13.65 30.56 -4.89
C THR A 264 -13.13 29.18 -5.31
N ALA A 265 -12.38 28.55 -4.43
CA ALA A 265 -11.90 27.19 -4.63
C ALA A 265 -11.73 26.44 -3.30
N CYS A 266 -11.67 25.11 -3.34
CA CYS A 266 -11.43 24.24 -2.19
C CYS A 266 -10.57 23.04 -2.60
N VAL A 267 -9.54 22.76 -1.80
CA VAL A 267 -8.80 21.48 -1.82
C VAL A 267 -9.49 20.54 -0.85
N CYS A 268 -9.84 19.34 -1.30
CA CYS A 268 -10.43 18.30 -0.48
C CYS A 268 -9.41 17.22 -0.16
N TYR A 269 -9.47 16.70 1.07
CA TYR A 269 -8.62 15.63 1.56
C TYR A 269 -8.49 14.49 0.54
N ASN A 270 -9.64 14.05 -0.01
CA ASN A 270 -9.69 13.04 -1.04
C ASN A 270 -10.93 13.20 -1.93
N ASP A 271 -11.09 12.34 -2.94
CA ASP A 271 -12.22 12.42 -3.87
C ASP A 271 -13.57 12.10 -3.20
N GLU A 272 -13.61 11.28 -2.16
CA GLU A 272 -14.84 11.04 -1.40
C GLU A 272 -15.31 12.31 -0.70
N THR A 273 -14.39 13.01 -0.05
CA THR A 273 -14.65 14.32 0.57
C THR A 273 -15.11 15.34 -0.48
N ALA A 274 -14.46 15.34 -1.64
CA ALA A 274 -14.80 16.24 -2.75
C ALA A 274 -16.21 15.94 -3.29
N TYR A 275 -16.56 14.68 -3.50
CA TYR A 275 -17.89 14.24 -3.94
C TYR A 275 -18.99 14.67 -2.96
N LYS A 276 -18.80 14.44 -1.66
CA LYS A 276 -19.75 14.88 -0.64
C LYS A 276 -19.88 16.39 -0.61
N LEU A 277 -18.77 17.13 -0.79
CA LEU A 277 -18.80 18.59 -0.87
C LEU A 277 -19.59 19.07 -2.10
N VAL A 278 -19.41 18.46 -3.27
CA VAL A 278 -20.20 18.77 -4.49
C VAL A 278 -21.69 18.63 -4.21
N ASN A 279 -22.11 17.53 -3.56
CA ASN A 279 -23.52 17.31 -3.21
C ASN A 279 -24.05 18.36 -2.22
N ILE A 280 -23.26 18.71 -1.19
CA ILE A 280 -23.61 19.75 -0.21
C ILE A 280 -23.80 21.10 -0.89
N LEU A 281 -22.86 21.48 -1.76
CA LEU A 281 -22.90 22.77 -2.46
C LEU A 281 -24.07 22.84 -3.45
N SER A 282 -24.32 21.76 -4.18
CA SER A 282 -25.47 21.65 -5.09
C SER A 282 -26.79 21.85 -4.36
N LYS A 283 -26.98 21.16 -3.20
CA LYS A 283 -28.18 21.34 -2.35
C LYS A 283 -28.29 22.77 -1.80
N ALA A 284 -27.18 23.49 -1.63
CA ALA A 284 -27.12 24.89 -1.19
C ALA A 284 -27.23 25.91 -2.34
N GLY A 285 -27.45 25.45 -3.58
CA GLY A 285 -27.59 26.32 -4.77
C GLY A 285 -26.26 26.88 -5.28
N ARG A 286 -25.11 26.33 -4.87
CA ARG A 286 -23.78 26.71 -5.35
C ARG A 286 -23.30 25.71 -6.41
N ARG A 287 -22.88 26.23 -7.55
CA ARG A 287 -22.43 25.41 -8.69
C ARG A 287 -20.92 25.16 -8.66
N VAL A 288 -20.52 23.97 -9.05
CA VAL A 288 -19.13 23.60 -9.29
C VAL A 288 -18.96 23.43 -10.81
N PRO A 289 -17.98 24.10 -11.45
CA PRO A 289 -16.96 25.00 -10.89
C PRO A 289 -17.33 26.47 -10.76
N GLU A 290 -18.51 26.93 -11.28
CA GLU A 290 -18.82 28.33 -11.53
C GLU A 290 -18.83 29.22 -10.28
N ASP A 291 -19.28 28.70 -9.14
CA ASP A 291 -19.32 29.45 -7.87
C ASP A 291 -18.17 29.05 -6.94
N ILE A 292 -17.61 27.82 -7.11
CA ILE A 292 -16.47 27.32 -6.38
C ILE A 292 -15.81 26.14 -7.12
N SER A 293 -14.53 26.24 -7.39
CA SER A 293 -13.70 25.17 -7.95
C SER A 293 -13.31 24.14 -6.89
N ILE A 294 -13.22 22.85 -7.24
CA ILE A 294 -12.88 21.77 -6.32
C ILE A 294 -11.76 20.91 -6.90
N VAL A 295 -10.75 20.61 -6.08
CA VAL A 295 -9.72 19.60 -6.38
C VAL A 295 -9.77 18.52 -5.33
N GLY A 296 -9.83 17.25 -5.79
CA GLY A 296 -9.71 16.06 -4.96
C GLY A 296 -8.31 15.46 -4.98
N ILE A 297 -8.13 14.37 -4.27
CA ILE A 297 -6.91 13.55 -4.27
C ILE A 297 -7.35 12.08 -4.33
N ASP A 298 -6.53 11.23 -4.92
CA ASP A 298 -6.54 9.79 -5.17
C ASP A 298 -6.92 9.40 -6.60
N ASN A 299 -7.53 10.29 -7.43
CA ASN A 299 -7.99 9.98 -8.79
C ASN A 299 -8.81 8.67 -8.85
N SER A 300 -9.64 8.46 -7.85
CA SER A 300 -10.48 7.27 -7.68
C SER A 300 -11.59 7.17 -8.73
N GLY A 301 -12.32 6.06 -8.72
CA GLY A 301 -13.55 5.92 -9.53
C GLY A 301 -14.56 7.03 -9.25
N VAL A 302 -14.65 7.48 -8.00
CA VAL A 302 -15.54 8.59 -7.59
C VAL A 302 -15.24 9.86 -8.34
N ALA A 303 -13.97 10.20 -8.57
CA ALA A 303 -13.60 11.41 -9.32
C ALA A 303 -14.13 11.43 -10.76
N LYS A 304 -14.19 10.24 -11.40
CA LYS A 304 -14.65 10.11 -12.80
C LYS A 304 -16.18 10.18 -12.92
N PHE A 305 -16.88 9.59 -11.96
CA PHE A 305 -18.35 9.42 -12.00
C PHE A 305 -19.09 10.44 -11.15
N CYS A 306 -18.39 11.39 -10.51
CA CYS A 306 -19.01 12.55 -9.85
C CYS A 306 -19.89 13.33 -10.84
N PRO A 307 -21.03 13.90 -10.41
CA PRO A 307 -21.88 14.76 -11.27
C PRO A 307 -21.10 15.86 -11.98
N VAL A 308 -20.06 16.38 -11.35
CA VAL A 308 -19.03 17.22 -11.98
C VAL A 308 -17.72 16.44 -11.90
N PRO A 309 -17.18 15.89 -13.01
CA PRO A 309 -15.93 15.14 -13.00
C PRO A 309 -14.80 15.91 -12.32
N LEU A 310 -14.20 15.32 -11.28
CA LEU A 310 -13.26 16.02 -10.40
C LEU A 310 -11.85 16.07 -11.00
N THR A 311 -11.27 17.24 -11.06
CA THR A 311 -9.81 17.40 -11.10
C THR A 311 -9.26 16.81 -9.82
N SER A 312 -8.32 15.88 -9.93
CA SER A 312 -7.83 15.11 -8.79
C SER A 312 -6.34 14.76 -8.95
N VAL A 313 -5.63 14.71 -7.85
CA VAL A 313 -4.25 14.25 -7.80
C VAL A 313 -4.23 12.73 -7.76
N GLU A 314 -3.50 12.11 -8.66
CA GLU A 314 -3.46 10.65 -8.80
C GLU A 314 -2.62 9.99 -7.72
N ASN A 315 -3.22 9.01 -7.05
CA ASN A 315 -2.56 8.06 -6.15
C ASN A 315 -2.43 6.73 -6.90
N PRO A 316 -1.22 6.22 -7.17
CA PRO A 316 -1.03 5.02 -7.97
C PRO A 316 -1.30 3.73 -7.16
N VAL A 317 -2.49 3.60 -6.59
CA VAL A 317 -2.84 2.61 -5.55
C VAL A 317 -2.64 1.14 -5.96
N GLU A 318 -2.84 0.77 -7.23
CA GLU A 318 -2.56 -0.60 -7.71
C GLU A 318 -1.04 -0.85 -7.73
N GLU A 319 -0.25 0.16 -8.11
CA GLU A 319 1.22 0.12 -8.08
C GLU A 319 1.74 0.04 -6.63
N LEU A 320 1.16 0.84 -5.71
CA LEU A 320 1.50 0.76 -4.27
C LEU A 320 1.30 -0.66 -3.75
N GLY A 321 0.16 -1.28 -4.06
CA GLY A 321 -0.13 -2.66 -3.68
C GLY A 321 0.86 -3.65 -4.26
N ARG A 322 1.21 -3.52 -5.55
CA ARG A 322 2.18 -4.38 -6.22
C ARG A 322 3.56 -4.25 -5.58
N THR A 323 4.06 -3.04 -5.41
CA THR A 323 5.38 -2.76 -4.82
C THR A 323 5.46 -3.26 -3.37
N ALA A 324 4.40 -3.06 -2.57
CA ALA A 324 4.33 -3.57 -1.21
C ALA A 324 4.43 -5.11 -1.17
N ALA A 325 3.71 -5.80 -2.06
CA ALA A 325 3.77 -7.25 -2.15
C ALA A 325 5.13 -7.75 -2.65
N GLU A 326 5.75 -7.10 -3.61
CA GLU A 326 7.10 -7.44 -4.09
C GLU A 326 8.13 -7.29 -2.98
N SER A 327 8.07 -6.21 -2.20
CA SER A 327 8.96 -5.94 -1.07
C SER A 327 8.81 -7.00 0.04
N ILE A 328 7.58 -7.28 0.49
CA ILE A 328 7.34 -8.25 1.58
C ILE A 328 7.70 -9.68 1.15
N VAL A 329 7.38 -10.06 -0.10
CA VAL A 329 7.74 -11.36 -0.67
C VAL A 329 9.25 -11.48 -0.83
N GLY A 330 9.93 -10.43 -1.30
CA GLY A 330 11.39 -10.37 -1.35
C GLY A 330 12.02 -10.63 0.01
N LYS A 331 11.48 -10.01 1.06
CA LYS A 331 11.94 -10.25 2.45
C LYS A 331 11.69 -11.68 2.90
N ILE A 332 10.48 -12.20 2.69
CA ILE A 332 10.11 -13.55 3.17
C ILE A 332 10.88 -14.65 2.43
N LEU A 333 11.01 -14.54 1.11
CA LEU A 333 11.51 -15.63 0.27
C LEU A 333 13.01 -15.56 -0.02
N ARG A 334 13.59 -14.35 -0.01
CA ARG A 334 14.96 -14.09 -0.46
C ARG A 334 15.80 -13.35 0.58
N ASN A 335 15.19 -13.00 1.74
CA ASN A 335 15.79 -12.18 2.80
C ASN A 335 16.35 -10.84 2.30
N GLU A 336 15.70 -10.27 1.28
CA GLU A 336 16.01 -8.92 0.76
C GLU A 336 15.64 -7.85 1.79
N ASN A 337 16.34 -6.72 1.75
CA ASN A 337 15.97 -5.59 2.60
C ASN A 337 14.68 -4.93 2.07
N MET A 338 13.80 -4.56 2.99
CA MET A 338 12.64 -3.73 2.66
C MET A 338 13.02 -2.26 2.82
N GLU A 339 12.70 -1.45 1.83
CA GLU A 339 12.97 -0.02 1.83
C GLU A 339 11.67 0.77 1.73
N THR A 340 11.66 1.96 2.31
CA THR A 340 10.57 2.92 2.12
C THR A 340 10.62 3.48 0.70
N GLN A 341 9.45 3.51 0.06
CA GLN A 341 9.29 4.13 -1.24
C GLN A 341 8.04 5.02 -1.26
N GLU A 342 8.23 6.28 -1.67
CA GLU A 342 7.14 7.23 -1.88
C GLU A 342 7.01 7.55 -3.37
N PHE A 343 5.80 7.42 -3.90
CA PHE A 343 5.50 7.69 -5.30
C PHE A 343 5.12 9.15 -5.48
N MET A 344 5.75 9.79 -6.47
CA MET A 344 5.41 11.16 -6.84
C MET A 344 4.03 11.22 -7.48
N PRO A 345 3.12 12.04 -6.95
CA PRO A 345 1.77 12.17 -7.48
C PRO A 345 1.74 12.97 -8.80
N LYS A 346 0.64 12.82 -9.56
CA LYS A 346 0.37 13.59 -10.78
C LYS A 346 -1.03 14.18 -10.72
N LEU A 347 -1.19 15.37 -11.29
CA LEU A 347 -2.51 15.99 -11.40
C LEU A 347 -3.24 15.48 -12.66
N VAL A 348 -4.50 15.10 -12.50
CA VAL A 348 -5.42 14.72 -13.56
C VAL A 348 -6.53 15.78 -13.64
N MET A 349 -6.45 16.65 -14.63
CA MET A 349 -7.42 17.73 -14.84
C MET A 349 -8.74 17.21 -15.41
N ARG A 350 -9.86 17.75 -14.90
CA ARG A 350 -11.23 17.53 -15.37
C ARG A 350 -12.03 18.83 -15.27
N SER A 351 -13.35 18.73 -15.10
CA SER A 351 -14.26 19.89 -15.22
C SER A 351 -14.58 20.61 -13.91
N SER A 352 -14.04 20.17 -12.75
CA SER A 352 -14.36 20.77 -11.45
C SER A 352 -13.58 22.04 -11.10
N VAL A 353 -12.73 22.52 -12.00
CA VAL A 353 -11.93 23.74 -11.82
C VAL A 353 -12.15 24.67 -13.01
N GLN A 354 -12.40 25.94 -12.74
CA GLN A 354 -12.43 27.01 -13.74
C GLN A 354 -11.22 27.93 -13.58
N VAL A 355 -10.82 28.56 -14.68
CA VAL A 355 -9.82 29.62 -14.66
C VAL A 355 -10.53 30.93 -14.33
N ILE A 356 -10.02 31.67 -13.34
CA ILE A 356 -10.48 33.03 -13.01
C ILE A 356 -9.52 34.01 -13.68
N HIS A 357 -10.03 34.80 -14.61
CA HIS A 357 -9.26 35.94 -15.13
C HIS A 357 -9.48 37.12 -14.17
N GLU A 358 -8.42 37.73 -13.68
CA GLU A 358 -8.53 39.03 -13.01
C GLU A 358 -9.13 40.03 -14.04
N ILE A 359 -10.24 40.64 -13.65
CA ILE A 359 -10.90 41.72 -14.43
C ILE A 359 -10.22 43.03 -14.07
#